data_a473d19e6e786f57cb30cf2a98bbe708
#
_entry.id   a473d19e6e786f57cb30cf2a98bbe708
#
_cell.length_a   1.000
_cell.length_b   1.000
_cell.length_c   1.000
_cell.angle_alpha   90.00
_cell.angle_beta   90.00
_cell.angle_gamma   90.00
#
_symmetry.space_group_name_H-M   'P 1'
#
loop_
_entity.id
_entity.type
_entity.pdbx_description
1 polymer ?
#
loop_
_entity_poly.entity_id
_entity_poly.type
_entity_poly.pdbx_seq_one_letter_code
_entity_poly.pdbx_strand_id
1 'polypeptide(L)'
;FILMKFSDQTFAPRLAFLLVGIWWIGFAQIPFRILPNGAKAKGELKQGVWKKGFHELRGVWIEIQQMPILKRYLAAFFFYSMGVQTVMLAAAEFAGKEIKKNVDGAMVPLGDTEMIIIILIIQLVAIAGAMLMARLSIWIGNLRVLMLTVLIWIGICITAYYTRTDTQFYFLAALVGLVMGGIQSMSRSTFSKM
;
A
#
# COMPACT_ATOMS: atom_id res chain seq x y z
N PHE A 1 -16.51 4.37 -13.41
CA PHE A 1 -16.83 4.25 -14.85
C PHE A 1 -18.27 4.69 -15.15
N ILE A 2 -19.27 4.22 -14.40
CA ILE A 2 -20.68 4.58 -14.59
C ILE A 2 -20.92 6.07 -14.23
N LEU A 3 -20.26 6.59 -13.20
CA LEU A 3 -20.40 7.99 -12.75
C LEU A 3 -19.72 9.02 -13.67
N MET A 4 -18.70 8.63 -14.43
CA MET A 4 -18.01 9.52 -15.38
C MET A 4 -18.87 9.86 -16.64
N LYS A 5 -19.96 9.14 -16.87
CA LYS A 5 -20.88 9.39 -17.99
C LYS A 5 -21.95 10.44 -17.68
N PHE A 6 -22.03 10.93 -16.43
CA PHE A 6 -22.95 12.00 -16.03
C PHE A 6 -22.23 13.36 -16.03
N SER A 7 -22.43 14.04 -17.07
CA SER A 7 -22.53 15.47 -17.44
C SER A 7 -21.61 16.53 -16.83
N ASP A 8 -21.08 16.46 -15.62
CA ASP A 8 -20.19 17.49 -15.08
C ASP A 8 -18.87 16.87 -14.60
N GLN A 9 -17.75 17.26 -15.23
CA GLN A 9 -16.41 16.78 -14.89
C GLN A 9 -16.03 17.01 -13.42
N THR A 10 -16.69 17.91 -12.72
CA THR A 10 -16.44 18.20 -11.30
C THR A 10 -17.37 17.46 -10.35
N PHE A 11 -18.57 17.09 -10.77
CA PHE A 11 -19.57 16.44 -9.92
C PHE A 11 -19.23 14.96 -9.63
N ALA A 12 -18.80 14.23 -10.64
CA ALA A 12 -18.48 12.80 -10.51
C ALA A 12 -17.36 12.50 -9.47
N PRO A 13 -16.22 13.22 -9.43
CA PRO A 13 -15.23 13.03 -8.38
C PRO A 13 -15.75 13.36 -6.97
N ARG A 14 -16.52 14.43 -6.83
CA ARG A 14 -17.11 14.83 -5.52
C ARG A 14 -18.07 13.77 -4.99
N LEU A 15 -18.91 13.22 -5.87
CA LEU A 15 -19.83 12.14 -5.51
C LEU A 15 -19.07 10.86 -5.13
N ALA A 16 -17.98 10.54 -5.84
CA ALA A 16 -17.12 9.40 -5.52
C ALA A 16 -16.52 9.51 -4.11
N PHE A 17 -16.01 10.69 -3.73
CA PHE A 17 -15.49 10.90 -2.36
C PHE A 17 -16.58 10.75 -1.29
N LEU A 18 -17.77 11.25 -1.55
CA LEU A 18 -18.91 11.11 -0.64
C LEU A 18 -19.31 9.64 -0.46
N LEU A 19 -19.40 8.90 -1.57
CA LEU A 19 -19.71 7.46 -1.53
C LEU A 19 -18.65 6.67 -0.79
N VAL A 20 -17.38 6.97 -0.99
CA VAL A 20 -16.28 6.36 -0.21
C VAL A 20 -16.43 6.67 1.28
N GLY A 21 -16.78 7.89 1.66
CA GLY A 21 -17.05 8.26 3.05
C GLY A 21 -18.19 7.44 3.66
N ILE A 22 -19.32 7.32 2.96
CA ILE A 22 -20.46 6.50 3.38
C ILE A 22 -20.07 5.03 3.50
N TRP A 23 -19.30 4.50 2.53
CA TRP A 23 -18.77 3.15 2.56
C TRP A 23 -17.95 2.89 3.83
N TRP A 24 -16.99 3.78 4.13
CA TRP A 24 -16.16 3.67 5.34
C TRP A 24 -17.00 3.68 6.61
N ILE A 25 -17.95 4.60 6.74
CA ILE A 25 -18.85 4.68 7.91
C ILE A 25 -19.67 3.39 8.03
N GLY A 26 -20.25 2.89 6.93
CA GLY A 26 -21.05 1.68 6.91
C GLY A 26 -20.27 0.45 7.39
N PHE A 27 -19.09 0.21 6.82
CA PHE A 27 -18.26 -0.94 7.19
C PHE A 27 -17.64 -0.80 8.58
N ALA A 28 -17.34 0.41 9.05
CA ALA A 28 -16.83 0.64 10.40
C ALA A 28 -17.84 0.22 11.50
N GLN A 29 -19.16 0.20 11.20
CA GLN A 29 -20.16 -0.27 12.17
C GLN A 29 -20.00 -1.75 12.53
N ILE A 30 -19.46 -2.56 11.63
CA ILE A 30 -19.27 -4.00 11.88
C ILE A 30 -18.28 -4.22 13.04
N PRO A 31 -17.01 -3.74 12.96
CA PRO A 31 -16.09 -3.88 14.07
C PRO A 31 -16.54 -3.16 15.33
N PHE A 32 -17.19 -2.00 15.23
CA PHE A 32 -17.69 -1.28 16.42
C PHE A 32 -18.76 -2.06 17.21
N ARG A 33 -19.55 -2.91 16.53
CA ARG A 33 -20.57 -3.74 17.19
C ARG A 33 -20.03 -5.07 17.70
N ILE A 34 -19.00 -5.62 17.03
CA ILE A 34 -18.48 -6.96 17.30
C ILE A 34 -17.30 -6.92 18.28
N LEU A 35 -16.44 -5.88 18.19
CA LEU A 35 -15.30 -5.81 19.10
C LEU A 35 -15.77 -5.56 20.53
N PRO A 36 -15.31 -6.37 21.50
CA PRO A 36 -15.57 -6.11 22.89
C PRO A 36 -14.97 -4.76 23.28
N ASN A 37 -15.75 -3.96 24.00
CA ASN A 37 -15.24 -2.74 24.59
C ASN A 37 -14.02 -3.11 25.44
N GLY A 38 -12.86 -2.58 25.10
CA GLY A 38 -11.63 -2.78 25.86
C GLY A 38 -11.89 -2.50 27.35
N ALA A 39 -11.24 -3.23 28.23
CA ALA A 39 -11.37 -3.03 29.69
C ALA A 39 -11.28 -1.53 29.97
N LYS A 40 -12.34 -0.98 30.56
CA LYS A 40 -12.33 0.41 31.00
C LYS A 40 -11.08 0.60 31.85
N ALA A 41 -10.15 1.41 31.40
CA ALA A 41 -8.97 1.73 32.16
C ALA A 41 -9.45 2.25 33.53
N LYS A 42 -9.32 1.45 34.57
CA LYS A 42 -9.53 1.85 35.96
C LYS A 42 -8.37 2.79 36.31
N GLY A 43 -8.46 4.02 35.90
CA GLY A 43 -7.44 5.02 36.16
C GLY A 43 -8.01 6.40 35.90
N GLU A 44 -7.95 7.22 36.89
CA GLU A 44 -8.48 8.57 36.93
C GLU A 44 -8.13 9.36 35.66
N LEU A 45 -9.14 9.80 34.91
CA LEU A 45 -9.08 10.73 33.77
C LEU A 45 -8.56 12.14 34.16
N LYS A 46 -7.94 12.31 35.33
CA LYS A 46 -7.49 13.61 35.88
C LYS A 46 -6.15 14.10 35.31
N GLN A 47 -5.35 13.27 34.70
CA GLN A 47 -4.17 13.74 33.99
C GLN A 47 -4.46 13.77 32.47
N GLY A 48 -4.28 14.95 31.85
CA GLY A 48 -4.66 15.16 30.45
C GLY A 48 -4.20 14.01 29.54
N VAL A 49 -5.12 13.46 28.78
CA VAL A 49 -4.95 12.29 27.87
C VAL A 49 -3.67 12.44 27.01
N TRP A 50 -3.35 13.65 26.61
CA TRP A 50 -2.14 13.98 25.84
C TRP A 50 -0.83 13.74 26.61
N LYS A 51 -0.76 14.11 27.89
CA LYS A 51 0.45 13.88 28.73
C LYS A 51 0.68 12.40 28.96
N LYS A 52 -0.39 11.64 29.18
CA LYS A 52 -0.31 10.19 29.38
C LYS A 52 0.12 9.49 28.06
N GLY A 53 -0.46 9.87 26.93
CA GLY A 53 -0.05 9.36 25.61
C GLY A 53 1.42 9.64 25.30
N PHE A 54 1.90 10.85 25.58
CA PHE A 54 3.31 11.20 25.40
C PHE A 54 4.24 10.41 26.33
N HIS A 55 3.82 10.16 27.56
CA HIS A 55 4.61 9.36 28.50
C HIS A 55 4.68 7.89 28.08
N GLU A 56 3.58 7.33 27.62
CA GLU A 56 3.54 5.96 27.08
C GLU A 56 4.40 5.83 25.81
N LEU A 57 4.31 6.78 24.88
CA LEU A 57 5.17 6.81 23.68
C LEU A 57 6.65 6.90 24.04
N ARG A 58 7.02 7.70 25.04
CA ARG A 58 8.39 7.77 25.53
C ARG A 58 8.85 6.46 26.14
N GLY A 59 7.97 5.77 26.88
CA GLY A 59 8.25 4.44 27.45
C GLY A 59 8.54 3.42 26.34
N VAL A 60 7.66 3.34 25.34
CA VAL A 60 7.84 2.49 24.17
C VAL A 60 9.13 2.83 23.41
N TRP A 61 9.46 4.12 23.24
CA TRP A 61 10.70 4.53 22.59
C TRP A 61 11.95 4.05 23.33
N ILE A 62 11.95 4.15 24.68
CA ILE A 62 13.05 3.66 25.52
C ILE A 62 13.18 2.12 25.37
N GLU A 63 12.06 1.40 25.38
CA GLU A 63 12.03 -0.04 25.22
C GLU A 63 12.60 -0.48 23.86
N ILE A 64 12.19 0.18 22.78
CA ILE A 64 12.74 -0.05 21.43
C ILE A 64 14.27 0.17 21.37
N GLN A 65 14.77 1.17 22.12
CA GLN A 65 16.22 1.43 22.16
C GLN A 65 17.01 0.26 22.79
N GLN A 66 16.38 -0.51 23.65
CA GLN A 66 16.98 -1.69 24.30
C GLN A 66 16.92 -2.95 23.41
N MET A 67 16.11 -2.92 22.32
CA MET A 67 15.95 -4.01 21.37
C MET A 67 16.69 -3.74 20.05
N PRO A 68 17.99 -4.06 19.91
CA PRO A 68 18.79 -3.66 18.74
C PRO A 68 18.27 -4.25 17.42
N ILE A 69 17.69 -5.44 17.45
CA ILE A 69 17.11 -6.11 16.27
C ILE A 69 15.88 -5.35 15.80
N LEU A 70 14.96 -5.02 16.71
CA LEU A 70 13.74 -4.28 16.41
C LEU A 70 14.06 -2.87 15.89
N LYS A 71 15.03 -2.18 16.49
CA LYS A 71 15.48 -0.86 16.05
C LYS A 71 16.01 -0.88 14.61
N ARG A 72 16.85 -1.86 14.27
CA ARG A 72 17.38 -2.02 12.90
C ARG A 72 16.26 -2.35 11.91
N TYR A 73 15.33 -3.20 12.31
CA TYR A 73 14.17 -3.53 11.49
C TYR A 73 13.30 -2.30 11.22
N LEU A 74 12.96 -1.51 12.24
CA LEU A 74 12.16 -0.29 12.09
C LEU A 74 12.84 0.75 11.19
N ALA A 75 14.14 0.92 11.32
CA ALA A 75 14.90 1.80 10.43
C ALA A 75 14.84 1.32 8.97
N ALA A 76 15.09 0.03 8.74
CA ALA A 76 14.96 -0.56 7.40
C ALA A 76 13.53 -0.44 6.85
N PHE A 77 12.52 -0.72 7.69
CA PHE A 77 11.11 -0.55 7.34
C PHE A 77 10.79 0.87 6.90
N PHE A 78 11.27 1.86 7.62
CA PHE A 78 11.07 3.27 7.29
C PHE A 78 11.62 3.58 5.89
N PHE A 79 12.88 3.24 5.61
CA PHE A 79 13.50 3.55 4.32
C PHE A 79 12.84 2.84 3.14
N TYR A 80 12.63 1.51 3.20
CA TYR A 80 12.03 0.83 2.07
C TYR A 80 10.55 1.18 1.89
N SER A 81 9.82 1.44 2.98
CA SER A 81 8.43 1.86 2.92
C SER A 81 8.27 3.24 2.26
N MET A 82 9.16 4.19 2.59
CA MET A 82 9.20 5.47 1.89
C MET A 82 9.49 5.29 0.40
N GLY A 83 10.47 4.46 0.04
CA GLY A 83 10.79 4.17 -1.36
C GLY A 83 9.60 3.58 -2.12
N VAL A 84 8.93 2.59 -1.55
CA VAL A 84 7.72 1.98 -2.15
C VAL A 84 6.62 3.02 -2.35
N GLN A 85 6.33 3.86 -1.35
CA GLN A 85 5.30 4.89 -1.44
C GLN A 85 5.64 5.96 -2.48
N THR A 86 6.90 6.37 -2.57
CA THR A 86 7.35 7.33 -3.58
C THR A 86 7.16 6.78 -4.99
N VAL A 87 7.54 5.52 -5.23
CA VAL A 87 7.34 4.88 -6.54
C VAL A 87 5.85 4.78 -6.88
N MET A 88 4.99 4.45 -5.91
CA MET A 88 3.55 4.37 -6.14
C MET A 88 2.94 5.71 -6.53
N LEU A 89 3.37 6.80 -5.91
CA LEU A 89 2.93 8.15 -6.29
C LEU A 89 3.44 8.57 -7.66
N ALA A 90 4.72 8.28 -7.96
CA ALA A 90 5.34 8.63 -9.23
C ALA A 90 4.86 7.76 -10.40
N ALA A 91 4.44 6.52 -10.15
CA ALA A 91 4.07 5.56 -11.19
C ALA A 91 2.89 6.03 -12.07
N ALA A 92 1.90 6.69 -11.47
CA ALA A 92 0.74 7.22 -12.20
C ALA A 92 1.16 8.36 -13.15
N GLU A 93 2.00 9.28 -12.68
CA GLU A 93 2.52 10.38 -13.49
C GLU A 93 3.47 9.87 -14.59
N PHE A 94 4.33 8.91 -14.26
CA PHE A 94 5.21 8.24 -15.21
C PHE A 94 4.40 7.56 -16.32
N ALA A 95 3.37 6.79 -15.96
CA ALA A 95 2.52 6.10 -16.91
C ALA A 95 1.85 7.07 -17.89
N GLY A 96 1.29 8.17 -17.39
CA GLY A 96 0.61 9.16 -18.25
C GLY A 96 1.53 9.96 -19.16
N LYS A 97 2.82 10.14 -18.81
CA LYS A 97 3.75 10.96 -19.59
C LYS A 97 4.66 10.15 -20.50
N GLU A 98 5.18 9.02 -20.00
CA GLU A 98 6.26 8.28 -20.69
C GLU A 98 5.76 7.07 -21.47
N ILE A 99 4.63 6.47 -21.04
CA ILE A 99 4.11 5.28 -21.70
C ILE A 99 3.19 5.64 -22.85
N LYS A 100 3.48 5.10 -24.02
CA LYS A 100 2.72 5.36 -25.25
C LYS A 100 2.12 4.08 -25.78
N LYS A 101 0.88 4.19 -26.24
CA LYS A 101 0.16 3.14 -26.95
C LYS A 101 0.21 3.39 -28.45
N ASN A 102 0.39 2.35 -29.23
CA ASN A 102 0.28 2.44 -30.68
C ASN A 102 -1.19 2.31 -31.09
N VAL A 103 -1.75 3.37 -31.64
CA VAL A 103 -3.12 3.39 -32.21
C VAL A 103 -2.99 3.78 -33.67
N ASP A 104 -3.25 2.86 -34.58
CA ASP A 104 -3.20 3.06 -36.06
C ASP A 104 -1.89 3.67 -36.56
N GLY A 105 -0.75 3.26 -35.96
CA GLY A 105 0.58 3.74 -36.33
C GLY A 105 1.00 5.04 -35.62
N ALA A 106 0.14 5.68 -34.83
CA ALA A 106 0.48 6.84 -34.06
C ALA A 106 0.74 6.45 -32.56
N MET A 107 1.79 7.03 -31.97
CA MET A 107 2.11 6.86 -30.55
C MET A 107 1.33 7.88 -29.71
N VAL A 108 0.29 7.40 -29.01
CA VAL A 108 -0.61 8.24 -28.20
C VAL A 108 -0.33 7.95 -26.72
N PRO A 109 -0.36 8.95 -25.80
CA PRO A 109 -0.30 8.73 -24.36
C PRO A 109 -1.43 7.83 -23.87
N LEU A 110 -1.23 7.16 -22.72
CA LEU A 110 -2.28 6.38 -22.08
C LEU A 110 -3.41 7.30 -21.61
N GLY A 111 -4.65 6.91 -21.94
CA GLY A 111 -5.84 7.62 -21.49
C GLY A 111 -6.26 7.24 -20.06
N ASP A 112 -7.23 7.97 -19.52
CA ASP A 112 -7.77 7.73 -18.18
C ASP A 112 -8.33 6.31 -18.00
N THR A 113 -8.92 5.76 -19.06
CA THR A 113 -9.49 4.40 -19.04
C THR A 113 -8.41 3.34 -18.86
N GLU A 114 -7.31 3.44 -19.60
CA GLU A 114 -6.18 2.53 -19.47
C GLU A 114 -5.53 2.63 -18.08
N MET A 115 -5.42 3.84 -17.53
CA MET A 115 -4.91 4.04 -16.18
C MET A 115 -5.80 3.37 -15.12
N ILE A 116 -7.12 3.44 -15.25
CA ILE A 116 -8.05 2.74 -14.36
C ILE A 116 -7.87 1.22 -14.47
N ILE A 117 -7.74 0.68 -15.69
CA ILE A 117 -7.53 -0.75 -15.92
C ILE A 117 -6.23 -1.22 -15.25
N ILE A 118 -5.15 -0.45 -15.39
CA ILE A 118 -3.85 -0.74 -14.77
C ILE A 118 -3.98 -0.81 -13.25
N ILE A 119 -4.66 0.16 -12.63
CA ILE A 119 -4.90 0.16 -11.18
C ILE A 119 -5.70 -1.07 -10.75
N LEU A 120 -6.73 -1.45 -11.49
CA LEU A 120 -7.51 -2.65 -11.20
C LEU A 120 -6.67 -3.93 -11.31
N ILE A 121 -5.81 -4.04 -12.32
CA ILE A 121 -4.87 -5.16 -12.47
C ILE A 121 -3.95 -5.23 -11.24
N ILE A 122 -3.34 -4.11 -10.84
CA ILE A 122 -2.48 -4.06 -9.66
C ILE A 122 -3.22 -4.57 -8.43
N GLN A 123 -4.45 -4.13 -8.20
CA GLN A 123 -5.25 -4.52 -7.02
C GLN A 123 -5.61 -6.01 -7.02
N LEU A 124 -6.05 -6.54 -8.15
CA LEU A 124 -6.39 -7.97 -8.26
C LEU A 124 -5.16 -8.86 -8.09
N VAL A 125 -4.05 -8.51 -8.75
CA VAL A 125 -2.80 -9.27 -8.64
C VAL A 125 -2.19 -9.14 -7.24
N ALA A 126 -2.39 -8.02 -6.53
CA ALA A 126 -1.92 -7.84 -5.16
C ALA A 126 -2.54 -8.85 -4.19
N ILE A 127 -3.79 -9.26 -4.40
CA ILE A 127 -4.44 -10.30 -3.60
C ILE A 127 -3.71 -11.64 -3.77
N ALA A 128 -3.45 -12.04 -5.00
CA ALA A 128 -2.70 -13.26 -5.31
C ALA A 128 -1.25 -13.17 -4.77
N GLY A 129 -0.63 -12.01 -4.92
CA GLY A 129 0.72 -11.72 -4.40
C GLY A 129 0.81 -11.86 -2.88
N ALA A 130 -0.15 -11.32 -2.14
CA ALA A 130 -0.20 -11.46 -0.69
C ALA A 130 -0.32 -12.92 -0.25
N MET A 131 -1.18 -13.70 -0.93
CA MET A 131 -1.33 -15.15 -0.66
C MET A 131 -0.06 -15.93 -0.97
N LEU A 132 0.56 -15.65 -2.12
CA LEU A 132 1.80 -16.31 -2.54
C LEU A 132 2.93 -16.04 -1.54
N MET A 133 3.14 -14.79 -1.16
CA MET A 133 4.19 -14.40 -0.22
C MET A 133 3.92 -14.94 1.19
N ALA A 134 2.65 -15.01 1.61
CA ALA A 134 2.27 -15.64 2.86
C ALA A 134 2.60 -17.14 2.88
N ARG A 135 2.34 -17.87 1.80
CA ARG A 135 2.73 -19.28 1.67
C ARG A 135 4.25 -19.45 1.64
N LEU A 136 4.94 -18.63 0.87
CA LEU A 136 6.39 -18.67 0.77
C LEU A 136 7.05 -18.40 2.14
N SER A 137 6.46 -17.54 2.96
CA SER A 137 6.99 -17.22 4.30
C SER A 137 6.94 -18.40 5.27
N ILE A 138 6.05 -19.37 5.06
CA ILE A 138 6.00 -20.59 5.86
C ILE A 138 7.26 -21.46 5.59
N TRP A 139 7.74 -21.47 4.35
CA TRP A 139 8.87 -22.32 3.95
C TRP A 139 10.24 -21.69 4.22
N ILE A 140 10.41 -20.42 3.88
CA ILE A 140 11.72 -19.75 3.96
C ILE A 140 11.82 -18.68 5.06
N GLY A 141 10.72 -18.41 5.76
CA GLY A 141 10.66 -17.44 6.86
C GLY A 141 10.30 -16.01 6.40
N ASN A 142 9.64 -15.26 7.27
CA ASN A 142 9.09 -13.92 6.95
C ASN A 142 10.17 -12.93 6.51
N LEU A 143 11.30 -12.87 7.22
CA LEU A 143 12.36 -11.90 6.93
C LEU A 143 12.98 -12.13 5.56
N ARG A 144 13.24 -13.40 5.19
CA ARG A 144 13.81 -13.74 3.88
C ARG A 144 12.85 -13.41 2.74
N VAL A 145 11.54 -13.67 2.92
CA VAL A 145 10.52 -13.30 1.94
C VAL A 145 10.46 -11.78 1.81
N LEU A 146 10.52 -11.04 2.91
CA LEU A 146 10.53 -9.57 2.87
C LEU A 146 11.76 -9.05 2.10
N MET A 147 12.95 -9.60 2.36
CA MET A 147 14.16 -9.25 1.60
C MET A 147 14.01 -9.57 0.11
N LEU A 148 13.46 -10.73 -0.23
CA LEU A 148 13.20 -11.12 -1.62
C LEU A 148 12.23 -10.14 -2.30
N THR A 149 11.14 -9.76 -1.65
CA THR A 149 10.18 -8.78 -2.21
C THR A 149 10.82 -7.41 -2.43
N VAL A 150 11.69 -6.95 -1.53
CA VAL A 150 12.44 -5.69 -1.70
C VAL A 150 13.41 -5.79 -2.88
N LEU A 151 14.11 -6.91 -3.06
CA LEU A 151 15.00 -7.13 -4.21
C LEU A 151 14.23 -7.14 -5.54
N ILE A 152 13.08 -7.81 -5.59
CA ILE A 152 12.21 -7.79 -6.77
C ILE A 152 11.72 -6.37 -7.04
N TRP A 153 11.40 -5.59 -6.00
CA TRP A 153 10.99 -4.20 -6.13
C TRP A 153 12.08 -3.32 -6.77
N ILE A 154 13.34 -3.51 -6.38
CA ILE A 154 14.47 -2.83 -7.02
C ILE A 154 14.55 -3.22 -8.51
N GLY A 155 14.41 -4.50 -8.83
CA GLY A 155 14.36 -4.99 -10.21
C GLY A 155 13.23 -4.34 -11.03
N ILE A 156 12.04 -4.19 -10.44
CA ILE A 156 10.90 -3.49 -11.05
C ILE A 156 11.26 -2.04 -11.37
N CYS A 157 11.89 -1.32 -10.43
CA CYS A 157 12.30 0.07 -10.67
C CYS A 157 13.32 0.20 -11.81
N ILE A 158 14.27 -0.73 -11.89
CA ILE A 158 15.25 -0.77 -12.99
C ILE A 158 14.54 -1.07 -14.32
N THR A 159 13.63 -2.03 -14.36
CA THR A 159 12.88 -2.40 -15.56
C THR A 159 11.97 -1.25 -16.01
N ALA A 160 11.36 -0.52 -15.07
CA ALA A 160 10.53 0.64 -15.36
C ALA A 160 11.27 1.71 -16.16
N TYR A 161 12.56 1.90 -15.90
CA TYR A 161 13.39 2.85 -16.62
C TYR A 161 13.46 2.54 -18.14
N TYR A 162 13.44 1.26 -18.51
CA TYR A 162 13.50 0.81 -19.92
C TYR A 162 12.12 0.64 -20.56
N THR A 163 11.04 0.72 -19.78
CA THR A 163 9.66 0.52 -20.25
C THR A 163 9.19 1.71 -21.06
N ARG A 164 8.72 1.48 -22.30
CA ARG A 164 8.23 2.53 -23.22
C ARG A 164 6.86 2.22 -23.81
N THR A 165 6.47 0.95 -23.83
CA THR A 165 5.23 0.50 -24.47
C THR A 165 4.18 0.12 -23.41
N ASP A 166 2.91 0.22 -23.80
CA ASP A 166 1.77 -0.15 -22.99
C ASP A 166 1.82 -1.62 -22.53
N THR A 167 2.14 -2.53 -23.44
CA THR A 167 2.22 -3.98 -23.12
C THR A 167 3.28 -4.27 -22.06
N GLN A 168 4.47 -3.65 -22.16
CA GLN A 168 5.53 -3.78 -21.16
C GLN A 168 5.05 -3.21 -19.81
N PHE A 169 4.32 -2.10 -19.84
CA PHE A 169 3.81 -1.46 -18.63
C PHE A 169 2.72 -2.29 -17.95
N TYR A 170 1.82 -2.95 -18.68
CA TYR A 170 0.84 -3.87 -18.09
C TYR A 170 1.52 -5.04 -17.37
N PHE A 171 2.56 -5.61 -17.96
CA PHE A 171 3.34 -6.67 -17.31
C PHE A 171 4.05 -6.16 -16.05
N LEU A 172 4.64 -4.97 -16.12
CA LEU A 172 5.28 -4.33 -14.97
C LEU A 172 4.27 -4.04 -13.85
N ALA A 173 3.08 -3.55 -14.19
CA ALA A 173 1.98 -3.31 -13.25
C ALA A 173 1.53 -4.59 -12.54
N ALA A 174 1.47 -5.70 -13.25
CA ALA A 174 1.17 -7.00 -12.63
C ALA A 174 2.27 -7.42 -11.63
N LEU A 175 3.55 -7.25 -11.98
CA LEU A 175 4.66 -7.51 -11.05
C LEU A 175 4.61 -6.58 -9.82
N VAL A 176 4.33 -5.30 -10.02
CA VAL A 176 4.11 -4.33 -8.93
C VAL A 176 3.01 -4.81 -7.99
N GLY A 177 1.85 -5.21 -8.54
CA GLY A 177 0.74 -5.74 -7.76
C GLY A 177 1.16 -6.94 -6.91
N LEU A 178 1.82 -7.93 -7.52
CA LEU A 178 2.26 -9.14 -6.83
C LEU A 178 3.18 -8.84 -5.65
N VAL A 179 4.14 -7.95 -5.83
CA VAL A 179 5.12 -7.61 -4.79
C VAL A 179 4.55 -6.66 -3.74
N MET A 180 3.68 -5.73 -4.15
CA MET A 180 3.04 -4.76 -3.25
C MET A 180 2.19 -5.45 -2.17
N GLY A 181 1.34 -6.42 -2.57
CA GLY A 181 0.56 -7.21 -1.62
C GLY A 181 1.45 -7.97 -0.64
N GLY A 182 2.56 -8.54 -1.14
CA GLY A 182 3.57 -9.22 -0.33
C GLY A 182 4.27 -8.31 0.66
N ILE A 183 4.79 -7.16 0.24
CA ILE A 183 5.51 -6.21 1.11
C ILE A 183 4.62 -5.78 2.28
N GLN A 184 3.38 -5.36 2.00
CA GLN A 184 2.49 -4.86 3.05
C GLN A 184 2.12 -5.94 4.08
N SER A 185 1.79 -7.15 3.62
CA SER A 185 1.43 -8.25 4.52
C SER A 185 2.61 -8.76 5.33
N MET A 186 3.77 -8.95 4.69
CA MET A 186 4.97 -9.47 5.34
C MET A 186 5.60 -8.49 6.33
N SER A 187 5.56 -7.19 6.05
CA SER A 187 6.05 -6.16 6.97
C SER A 187 5.32 -6.20 8.31
N ARG A 188 3.99 -6.24 8.24
CA ARG A 188 3.14 -6.30 9.46
C ARG A 188 3.33 -7.63 10.21
N SER A 189 3.37 -8.75 9.48
CA SER A 189 3.58 -10.08 10.08
C SER A 189 4.97 -10.22 10.69
N THR A 190 6.01 -9.62 10.13
CA THR A 190 7.36 -9.66 10.68
C THR A 190 7.45 -8.85 11.97
N PHE A 191 6.87 -7.65 11.97
CA PHE A 191 6.81 -6.82 13.18
C PHE A 191 6.11 -7.52 14.35
N SER A 192 5.00 -8.21 14.10
CA SER A 192 4.23 -8.89 15.15
C SER A 192 4.93 -10.12 15.76
N LYS A 193 6.03 -10.59 15.14
CA LYS A 193 6.81 -11.76 15.60
C LYS A 193 8.14 -11.38 16.26
N MET A 194 8.45 -10.08 16.31
CA MET A 194 9.64 -9.54 16.99
C MET A 194 9.32 -9.11 18.40
#